data_c69ca44afc86cefd23fa93275735a2f7
#
_entry.id   c69ca44afc86cefd23fa93275735a2f7
#
_cell.length_a   1.000
_cell.length_b   1.000
_cell.length_c   1.000
_cell.angle_alpha   90.00
_cell.angle_beta   90.00
_cell.angle_gamma   90.00
#
_symmetry.space_group_name_H-M   'P 1'
#
loop_
_entity.id
_entity.type
_entity.pdbx_description
1 polymer ?
#
loop_
_entity_poly.entity_id
_entity_poly.type
_entity_poly.pdbx_seq_one_letter_code
_entity_poly.pdbx_strand_id
1 'polypeptide(L)'
;NMMFTLFAGVLVMAVMESTQNPCLKAGALAAGCALSWVLQFDYNVVGVLFIAAMYWFRRSDTAQVVAGVAICAVESISCYCVSALSFAPIVLYNGRRGAFQLKYMFYVFYPVHFLVLYGVSMWIAKGV
;
A
#
# COMPACT_ATOMS: atom_id res chain seq x y z
N ASN A 1 -1.30 6.11 -11.82
CA ASN A 1 -2.61 5.76 -11.27
C ASN A 1 -2.48 4.55 -10.35
N MET A 2 -2.73 4.76 -9.07
CA MET A 2 -2.63 3.77 -7.97
C MET A 2 -3.35 2.44 -8.31
N MET A 3 -4.45 2.50 -9.04
CA MET A 3 -5.23 1.31 -9.44
C MET A 3 -4.43 0.34 -10.31
N PHE A 4 -3.55 0.83 -11.18
CA PHE A 4 -2.73 -0.03 -12.03
C PHE A 4 -1.67 -0.79 -11.21
N THR A 5 -1.07 -0.14 -10.22
CA THR A 5 -0.13 -0.81 -9.30
C THR A 5 -0.82 -1.92 -8.51
N LEU A 6 -2.03 -1.65 -7.99
CA LEU A 6 -2.84 -2.64 -7.28
C LEU A 6 -3.23 -3.80 -8.21
N PHE A 7 -3.65 -3.51 -9.43
CA PHE A 7 -4.01 -4.53 -10.42
C PHE A 7 -2.83 -5.44 -10.76
N ALA A 8 -1.66 -4.85 -11.03
CA ALA A 8 -0.42 -5.62 -11.29
C ALA A 8 -0.05 -6.49 -10.08
N GLY A 9 -0.16 -5.95 -8.85
CA GLY A 9 0.08 -6.70 -7.62
C GLY A 9 -0.87 -7.89 -7.46
N VAL A 10 -2.17 -7.70 -7.74
CA VAL A 10 -3.18 -8.78 -7.69
C VAL A 10 -2.89 -9.86 -8.74
N LEU A 11 -2.48 -9.49 -9.96
CA LEU A 11 -2.09 -10.47 -10.98
C LEU A 11 -0.88 -11.29 -10.56
N VAL A 12 0.15 -10.64 -10.00
CA VAL A 12 1.33 -11.34 -9.47
C VAL A 12 0.92 -12.31 -8.36
N MET A 13 0.07 -11.88 -7.41
CA MET A 13 -0.44 -12.77 -6.36
C MET A 13 -1.21 -13.96 -6.93
N ALA A 14 -2.10 -13.75 -7.91
CA ALA A 14 -2.88 -14.82 -8.53
C ALA A 14 -1.98 -15.88 -9.18
N VAL A 15 -0.91 -15.46 -9.87
CA VAL A 15 0.07 -16.38 -10.45
C VAL A 15 0.86 -17.08 -9.35
N MET A 16 1.27 -16.38 -8.29
CA MET A 16 2.01 -16.98 -7.16
C MET A 16 1.16 -18.03 -6.42
N GLU A 17 -0.16 -17.88 -6.38
CA GLU A 17 -1.08 -18.84 -5.77
C GLU A 17 -1.35 -20.05 -6.66
N SER A 18 -1.53 -19.85 -7.97
CA SER A 18 -1.83 -20.92 -8.93
C SER A 18 -0.64 -21.83 -9.22
N THR A 19 0.58 -21.36 -8.96
CA THR A 19 1.81 -22.07 -9.37
C THR A 19 2.61 -22.54 -8.17
N GLN A 20 3.05 -23.81 -8.19
CA GLN A 20 3.96 -24.37 -7.17
C GLN A 20 5.45 -24.17 -7.54
N ASN A 21 5.76 -23.94 -8.81
CA ASN A 21 7.13 -23.80 -9.29
C ASN A 21 7.76 -22.47 -8.86
N PRO A 22 8.89 -22.48 -8.12
CA PRO A 22 9.53 -21.26 -7.63
C PRO A 22 10.04 -20.36 -8.77
N CYS A 23 10.46 -20.95 -9.89
CA CYS A 23 10.92 -20.19 -11.07
C CYS A 23 9.78 -19.37 -11.70
N LEU A 24 8.57 -19.93 -11.78
CA LEU A 24 7.41 -19.22 -12.32
C LEU A 24 6.95 -18.11 -11.36
N LYS A 25 7.05 -18.31 -10.05
CA LYS A 25 6.78 -17.27 -9.05
C LYS A 25 7.73 -16.09 -9.19
N ALA A 26 9.03 -16.39 -9.32
CA ALA A 26 10.06 -15.36 -9.55
C ALA A 26 9.86 -14.64 -10.89
N GLY A 27 9.50 -15.38 -11.94
CA GLY A 27 9.17 -14.82 -13.26
C GLY A 27 7.97 -13.88 -13.23
N ALA A 28 6.90 -14.26 -12.54
CA ALA A 28 5.70 -13.42 -12.38
C ALA A 28 6.02 -12.13 -11.61
N LEU A 29 6.82 -12.22 -10.55
CA LEU A 29 7.25 -11.06 -9.79
C LEU A 29 8.12 -10.13 -10.65
N ALA A 30 9.09 -10.67 -11.38
CA ALA A 30 9.95 -9.91 -12.29
C ALA A 30 9.15 -9.23 -13.40
N ALA A 31 8.17 -9.93 -13.99
CA ALA A 31 7.28 -9.36 -15.00
C ALA A 31 6.40 -8.23 -14.43
N GLY A 32 5.85 -8.39 -13.23
CA GLY A 32 5.09 -7.34 -12.55
C GLY A 32 5.94 -6.11 -12.25
N CYS A 33 7.17 -6.29 -11.79
CA CYS A 33 8.12 -5.21 -11.55
C CYS A 33 8.52 -4.50 -12.86
N ALA A 34 8.81 -5.26 -13.93
CA ALA A 34 9.14 -4.71 -15.25
C ALA A 34 7.97 -3.90 -15.82
N LEU A 35 6.75 -4.40 -15.70
CA LEU A 35 5.54 -3.72 -16.14
C LEU A 35 5.35 -2.39 -15.38
N SER A 36 5.53 -2.41 -14.06
CA SER A 36 5.46 -1.20 -13.23
C SER A 36 6.51 -0.16 -13.62
N TRP A 37 7.71 -0.62 -13.93
CA TRP A 37 8.79 0.26 -14.37
C TRP A 37 8.51 0.91 -15.72
N VAL A 38 8.11 0.10 -16.73
CA VAL A 38 7.86 0.58 -18.11
C VAL A 38 6.67 1.52 -18.17
N LEU A 39 5.59 1.22 -17.43
CA LEU A 39 4.37 2.02 -17.42
C LEU A 39 4.39 3.16 -16.39
N GLN A 40 5.50 3.32 -15.66
CA GLN A 40 5.69 4.37 -14.65
C GLN A 40 4.49 4.52 -13.72
N PHE A 41 4.12 3.41 -13.05
CA PHE A 41 3.06 3.45 -12.06
C PHE A 41 3.46 4.33 -10.86
N ASP A 42 2.48 4.92 -10.18
CA ASP A 42 2.69 5.87 -9.08
C ASP A 42 3.60 5.34 -7.96
N TYR A 43 3.47 4.06 -7.61
CA TYR A 43 4.33 3.39 -6.62
C TYR A 43 5.44 2.55 -7.25
N ASN A 44 5.62 2.67 -8.57
CA ASN A 44 6.69 2.02 -9.31
C ASN A 44 6.86 0.53 -8.92
N VAL A 45 8.10 0.03 -8.93
CA VAL A 45 8.46 -1.35 -8.56
C VAL A 45 8.18 -1.63 -7.07
N VAL A 46 8.36 -0.63 -6.21
CA VAL A 46 8.21 -0.77 -4.75
C VAL A 46 6.79 -1.17 -4.35
N GLY A 47 5.76 -0.63 -5.03
CA GLY A 47 4.37 -1.00 -4.77
C GLY A 47 4.09 -2.48 -5.05
N VAL A 48 4.61 -3.02 -6.15
CA VAL A 48 4.46 -4.45 -6.49
C VAL A 48 5.23 -5.34 -5.51
N LEU A 49 6.46 -4.93 -5.14
CA LEU A 49 7.27 -5.65 -4.16
C LEU A 49 6.61 -5.66 -2.78
N PHE A 50 6.00 -4.55 -2.37
CA PHE A 50 5.27 -4.45 -1.11
C PHE A 50 4.12 -5.46 -1.07
N ILE A 51 3.28 -5.50 -2.11
CA ILE A 51 2.15 -6.44 -2.20
C ILE A 51 2.65 -7.89 -2.19
N ALA A 52 3.69 -8.20 -2.96
CA ALA A 52 4.28 -9.53 -3.02
C ALA A 52 4.89 -9.95 -1.68
N ALA A 53 5.60 -9.06 -0.97
CA ALA A 53 6.16 -9.32 0.35
C ALA A 53 5.07 -9.58 1.39
N MET A 54 4.01 -8.76 1.42
CA MET A 54 2.87 -8.96 2.31
C MET A 54 2.18 -10.30 2.06
N TYR A 55 2.07 -10.72 0.81
CA TYR A 55 1.53 -12.03 0.45
C TYR A 55 2.45 -13.18 0.87
N TRP A 56 3.75 -13.04 0.65
CA TRP A 56 4.73 -14.08 0.99
C TRP A 56 4.78 -14.36 2.49
N PHE A 57 4.74 -13.30 3.29
CA PHE A 57 4.79 -13.40 4.76
C PHE A 57 3.42 -13.55 5.43
N ARG A 58 2.34 -13.77 4.67
CA ARG A 58 0.95 -13.87 5.18
C ARG A 58 0.72 -14.91 6.29
N ARG A 59 1.65 -15.87 6.44
CA ARG A 59 1.57 -16.93 7.47
C ARG A 59 2.14 -16.54 8.83
N SER A 60 2.87 -15.43 8.89
CA SER A 60 3.52 -14.95 10.11
C SER A 60 3.27 -13.46 10.27
N ASP A 61 2.40 -13.10 11.19
CA ASP A 61 2.01 -11.70 11.45
C ASP A 61 3.23 -10.83 11.74
N THR A 62 4.18 -11.34 12.55
CA THR A 62 5.42 -10.62 12.88
C THR A 62 6.29 -10.37 11.65
N ALA A 63 6.50 -11.40 10.81
CA ALA A 63 7.32 -11.24 9.61
C ALA A 63 6.66 -10.30 8.59
N GLN A 64 5.33 -10.34 8.48
CA GLN A 64 4.55 -9.46 7.62
C GLN A 64 4.69 -7.99 8.04
N VAL A 65 4.54 -7.72 9.35
CA VAL A 65 4.72 -6.36 9.90
C VAL A 65 6.14 -5.86 9.71
N VAL A 66 7.14 -6.69 10.01
CA VAL A 66 8.56 -6.31 9.85
C VAL A 66 8.89 -6.00 8.39
N ALA A 67 8.47 -6.86 7.45
CA ALA A 67 8.69 -6.64 6.03
C ALA A 67 7.98 -5.36 5.53
N GLY A 68 6.73 -5.16 5.94
CA GLY A 68 5.96 -3.96 5.61
C GLY A 68 6.59 -2.68 6.14
N VAL A 69 6.98 -2.67 7.41
CA VAL A 69 7.69 -1.52 8.03
C VAL A 69 9.00 -1.24 7.32
N ALA A 70 9.79 -2.28 7.00
CA ALA A 70 11.07 -2.12 6.31
C ALA A 70 10.90 -1.47 4.92
N ILE A 71 9.97 -1.96 4.13
CA ILE A 71 9.70 -1.40 2.78
C ILE A 71 9.17 0.03 2.88
N CYS A 72 8.22 0.30 3.79
CA CYS A 72 7.69 1.65 4.00
C CYS A 72 8.75 2.62 4.53
N ALA A 73 9.67 2.16 5.38
CA ALA A 73 10.76 2.97 5.88
C ALA A 73 11.74 3.36 4.76
N VAL A 74 12.08 2.41 3.89
CA VAL A 74 12.96 2.67 2.73
C VAL A 74 12.31 3.66 1.77
N GLU A 75 11.02 3.48 1.44
CA GLU A 75 10.28 4.35 0.53
C GLU A 75 10.14 5.78 1.07
N SER A 76 9.95 5.92 2.36
CA SER A 76 9.70 7.21 3.00
C SER A 76 10.90 7.80 3.73
N ILE A 77 12.13 7.42 3.37
CA ILE A 77 13.35 7.99 3.95
C ILE A 77 13.34 9.52 3.86
N SER A 78 12.93 10.08 2.73
CA SER A 78 12.81 11.53 2.51
C SER A 78 11.75 12.21 3.37
N CYS A 79 10.79 11.46 3.91
CA CYS A 79 9.69 11.92 4.76
C CYS A 79 9.82 11.43 6.20
N TYR A 80 11.04 11.23 6.70
CA TYR A 80 11.33 10.79 8.08
C TYR A 80 10.66 9.46 8.45
N CYS A 81 10.49 8.55 7.50
CA CYS A 81 9.88 7.23 7.68
C CYS A 81 8.45 7.27 8.26
N VAL A 82 7.71 8.37 8.05
CA VAL A 82 6.36 8.56 8.62
C VAL A 82 5.38 7.48 8.15
N SER A 83 5.53 6.96 6.93
CA SER A 83 4.66 5.89 6.42
C SER A 83 4.77 4.59 7.22
N ALA A 84 5.91 4.32 7.86
CA ALA A 84 6.07 3.17 8.76
C ALA A 84 5.17 3.25 10.00
N LEU A 85 4.80 4.46 10.46
CA LEU A 85 3.87 4.64 11.58
C LEU A 85 2.46 4.10 11.30
N SER A 86 2.09 3.93 10.02
CA SER A 86 0.80 3.33 9.65
C SER A 86 0.65 1.88 10.11
N PHE A 87 1.76 1.19 10.40
CA PHE A 87 1.74 -0.16 10.96
C PHE A 87 1.38 -0.20 12.45
N ALA A 88 1.54 0.90 13.18
CA ALA A 88 1.19 0.95 14.61
C ALA A 88 -0.28 0.56 14.87
N PRO A 89 -1.30 1.15 14.20
CA PRO A 89 -2.67 0.71 14.37
C PRO A 89 -2.94 -0.72 13.88
N ILE A 90 -2.17 -1.22 12.90
CA ILE A 90 -2.30 -2.60 12.42
C ILE A 90 -1.85 -3.59 13.49
N VAL A 91 -0.73 -3.32 14.16
CA VAL A 91 -0.20 -4.15 15.26
C VAL A 91 -1.13 -4.11 16.48
N LEU A 92 -1.74 -2.94 16.76
CA LEU A 92 -2.67 -2.77 17.88
C LEU A 92 -4.06 -3.34 17.61
N TYR A 93 -4.35 -3.75 16.37
CA TYR A 93 -5.67 -4.27 16.01
C TYR A 93 -5.92 -5.64 16.64
N ASN A 94 -7.00 -5.73 17.41
CA ASN A 94 -7.37 -6.93 18.16
C ASN A 94 -8.27 -7.93 17.39
N GLY A 95 -8.42 -7.77 16.08
CA GLY A 95 -9.25 -8.63 15.25
C GLY A 95 -10.77 -8.47 15.44
N ARG A 96 -11.22 -7.63 16.36
CA ARG A 96 -12.65 -7.42 16.62
C ARG A 96 -13.18 -6.23 15.85
N ARG A 97 -14.37 -6.40 15.26
CA ARG A 97 -15.08 -5.29 14.64
C ARG A 97 -15.53 -4.30 15.71
N GLY A 98 -15.27 -3.02 15.49
CA GLY A 98 -15.80 -1.96 16.36
C GLY A 98 -17.33 -1.95 16.40
N ALA A 99 -17.90 -1.50 17.51
CA ALA A 99 -19.35 -1.41 17.72
C ALA A 99 -20.04 -0.46 16.71
N PHE A 100 -19.32 0.54 16.21
CA PHE A 100 -19.82 1.50 15.25
C PHE A 100 -19.46 1.09 13.82
N GLN A 101 -20.47 0.74 13.02
CA GLN A 101 -20.31 0.47 11.59
C GLN A 101 -20.45 1.79 10.82
N LEU A 102 -19.38 2.56 10.76
CA LEU A 102 -19.36 3.86 10.07
C LEU A 102 -19.09 3.69 8.55
N LYS A 103 -19.82 2.77 7.91
CA LYS A 103 -19.66 2.48 6.48
C LYS A 103 -19.75 3.74 5.62
N TYR A 104 -20.73 4.59 5.89
CA TYR A 104 -20.95 5.82 5.14
C TYR A 104 -19.99 6.95 5.49
N MET A 105 -19.39 6.91 6.68
CA MET A 105 -18.41 7.93 7.11
C MET A 105 -17.20 7.95 6.17
N PHE A 106 -16.71 6.83 5.72
CA PHE A 106 -15.57 6.77 4.79
C PHE A 106 -15.91 7.37 3.42
N TYR A 107 -17.13 7.18 2.94
CA TYR A 107 -17.57 7.78 1.67
C TYR A 107 -17.72 9.30 1.75
N VAL A 108 -18.13 9.82 2.90
CA VAL A 108 -18.26 11.26 3.14
C VAL A 108 -16.90 11.89 3.49
N PHE A 109 -16.07 11.17 4.24
CA PHE A 109 -14.74 11.63 4.64
C PHE A 109 -13.86 11.96 3.42
N TYR A 110 -13.92 11.13 2.37
CA TYR A 110 -13.07 11.30 1.20
C TYR A 110 -13.31 12.64 0.48
N PRO A 111 -14.53 13.04 0.10
CA PRO A 111 -14.77 14.35 -0.51
C PRO A 111 -14.57 15.50 0.49
N VAL A 112 -14.96 15.32 1.76
CA VAL A 112 -14.85 16.39 2.76
C VAL A 112 -13.39 16.75 3.05
N HIS A 113 -12.50 15.78 3.22
CA HIS A 113 -11.10 16.10 3.49
C HIS A 113 -10.43 16.81 2.30
N PHE A 114 -10.80 16.48 1.04
CA PHE A 114 -10.32 17.21 -0.12
C PHE A 114 -10.79 18.67 -0.13
N LEU A 115 -12.06 18.92 0.23
CA LEU A 115 -12.58 20.28 0.36
C LEU A 115 -11.85 21.06 1.45
N VAL A 116 -11.56 20.42 2.59
CA VAL A 116 -10.81 21.04 3.68
C VAL A 116 -9.38 21.37 3.23
N LEU A 117 -8.68 20.44 2.59
CA LEU A 117 -7.33 20.67 2.06
C LEU A 117 -7.32 21.79 1.01
N TYR A 118 -8.31 21.81 0.12
CA TYR A 118 -8.47 22.89 -0.84
C TYR A 118 -8.71 24.23 -0.17
N GLY A 119 -9.60 24.28 0.82
CA GLY A 119 -9.87 25.49 1.61
C GLY A 119 -8.61 26.01 2.33
N VAL A 120 -7.84 25.11 2.94
CA VAL A 120 -6.57 25.45 3.61
C VAL A 120 -5.55 25.97 2.59
N SER A 121 -5.41 25.31 1.43
CA SER A 121 -4.49 25.77 0.38
C SER A 121 -4.84 27.15 -0.15
N MET A 122 -6.13 27.42 -0.35
CA MET A 122 -6.61 28.75 -0.77
C MET A 122 -6.40 29.82 0.30
N TRP A 123 -6.53 29.45 1.57
CA TRP A 123 -6.27 30.36 2.68
C TRP A 123 -4.79 30.72 2.79
N ILE A 124 -3.90 29.75 2.66
CA ILE A 124 -2.45 29.97 2.65
C ILE A 124 -2.03 30.82 1.44
N ALA A 125 -2.59 30.52 0.25
CA ALA A 125 -2.28 31.27 -0.97
C ALA A 125 -2.74 32.74 -0.94
N LYS A 126 -3.77 33.06 -0.14
CA LYS A 126 -4.23 34.44 0.06
C LYS A 126 -3.49 35.18 1.17
N GLY A 127 -2.78 34.47 2.04
CA GLY A 127 -2.03 35.04 3.16
C GLY A 127 -0.56 35.35 2.85
N VAL A 128 -0.11 35.08 1.62
CA VAL A 128 1.19 35.43 1.06
C VAL A 128 0.99 36.44 -0.06
#